data_48274f0c91a71c1413aed66acd109d73
#
_entry.id   48274f0c91a71c1413aed66acd109d73
#
_cell.length_a   1.000
_cell.length_b   1.000
_cell.length_c   1.000
_cell.angle_alpha   90.00
_cell.angle_beta   90.00
_cell.angle_gamma   90.00
#
_symmetry.space_group_name_H-M   'P 1'
#
loop_
_entity.id
_entity.type
_entity.pdbx_description
1 polymer ?
#
loop_
_entity_poly.entity_id
_entity_poly.type
_entity_poly.pdbx_seq_one_letter_code
_entity_poly.pdbx_strand_id
1 'polypeptide(L)'
;MTRRTRRGWLVGALVLTVGLLVGSVAWVAANGGLPGAGVAGSSGSRAWGHVRGSASEAPDLPGTVVHATLSNMGGPMRGDRRAPMGGVMWLRTDTSTVPAGTVSFVAANVGSEEHELVVLPLAPGQDAGARAVRGDGTVDETGSLGEASRSDGAGAGDGIEPGTSGWVTVDLAPGRYEVVCNIAGHYAAGMYAELTVT
;
A
#
# COMPACT_ATOMS: atom_id res chain seq x y z
N MET A 1 -25.71 -31.24 -46.57
CA MET A 1 -26.45 -31.75 -45.39
C MET A 1 -25.54 -32.74 -44.65
N THR A 2 -24.88 -32.30 -43.58
CA THR A 2 -24.25 -33.20 -42.58
C THR A 2 -24.18 -32.48 -41.27
N ARG A 3 -25.02 -32.93 -40.34
CA ARG A 3 -25.06 -32.45 -38.94
C ARG A 3 -23.85 -33.02 -38.21
N ARG A 4 -23.00 -32.15 -37.59
CA ARG A 4 -22.00 -32.56 -36.61
C ARG A 4 -22.54 -32.33 -35.22
N THR A 5 -22.74 -33.43 -34.53
CA THR A 5 -23.13 -33.53 -33.11
C THR A 5 -22.01 -33.03 -32.20
N ARG A 6 -22.34 -32.11 -31.30
CA ARG A 6 -21.45 -31.65 -30.20
C ARG A 6 -21.54 -32.69 -29.07
N ARG A 7 -20.44 -33.36 -28.79
CA ARG A 7 -20.29 -34.17 -27.56
C ARG A 7 -19.85 -33.23 -26.43
N GLY A 8 -20.73 -33.07 -25.43
CA GLY A 8 -20.40 -32.42 -24.18
C GLY A 8 -19.55 -33.34 -23.31
N TRP A 9 -18.52 -32.79 -22.72
CA TRP A 9 -17.74 -33.42 -21.67
C TRP A 9 -18.16 -32.79 -20.35
N LEU A 10 -18.89 -33.55 -19.55
CA LEU A 10 -19.12 -33.25 -18.15
C LEU A 10 -17.95 -33.83 -17.35
N VAL A 11 -17.13 -32.97 -16.77
CA VAL A 11 -16.15 -33.36 -15.75
C VAL A 11 -16.73 -32.98 -14.41
N GLY A 12 -17.13 -34.02 -13.64
CA GLY A 12 -17.61 -33.86 -12.29
C GLY A 12 -16.47 -33.51 -11.33
N ALA A 13 -16.66 -32.46 -10.56
CA ALA A 13 -15.80 -32.11 -9.44
C ALA A 13 -16.28 -32.85 -8.19
N LEU A 14 -15.45 -33.74 -7.70
CA LEU A 14 -15.64 -34.44 -6.43
C LEU A 14 -15.15 -33.51 -5.29
N VAL A 15 -16.06 -33.00 -4.48
CA VAL A 15 -15.72 -32.24 -3.28
C VAL A 15 -15.53 -33.22 -2.13
N LEU A 16 -14.30 -33.37 -1.65
CA LEU A 16 -13.97 -34.08 -0.42
C LEU A 16 -13.91 -33.09 0.75
N THR A 17 -14.96 -33.03 1.53
CA THR A 17 -14.97 -32.35 2.83
C THR A 17 -14.36 -33.28 3.88
N VAL A 18 -13.19 -32.94 4.40
CA VAL A 18 -12.65 -33.54 5.62
C VAL A 18 -12.78 -32.52 6.72
N GLY A 19 -13.71 -32.79 7.64
CA GLY A 19 -13.82 -32.06 8.89
C GLY A 19 -12.75 -32.52 9.88
N LEU A 20 -12.12 -31.56 10.55
CA LEU A 20 -11.32 -31.78 11.75
C LEU A 20 -11.79 -30.80 12.83
N LEU A 21 -12.60 -31.33 13.74
CA LEU A 21 -12.85 -30.81 15.09
C LEU A 21 -11.70 -31.22 15.99
N VAL A 22 -11.42 -30.44 17.04
CA VAL A 22 -10.60 -30.59 18.26
C VAL A 22 -9.61 -29.43 18.32
N GLY A 23 -9.50 -28.64 19.35
CA GLY A 23 -10.05 -28.66 20.69
C GLY A 23 -9.57 -27.41 21.43
N SER A 24 -10.49 -26.86 22.19
CA SER A 24 -10.23 -25.73 23.09
C SER A 24 -9.40 -26.21 24.29
N VAL A 25 -8.24 -25.60 24.52
CA VAL A 25 -7.53 -25.71 25.80
C VAL A 25 -7.60 -24.36 26.50
N ALA A 26 -8.45 -24.30 27.50
CA ALA A 26 -8.47 -23.19 28.45
C ALA A 26 -7.25 -23.30 29.38
N TRP A 27 -6.39 -22.27 29.38
CA TRP A 27 -5.40 -22.07 30.43
C TRP A 27 -5.90 -21.00 31.39
N VAL A 28 -6.37 -21.48 32.55
CA VAL A 28 -6.59 -20.65 33.73
C VAL A 28 -5.32 -20.72 34.55
N ALA A 29 -4.60 -19.63 34.65
CA ALA A 29 -3.54 -19.45 35.64
C ALA A 29 -4.04 -18.45 36.69
N ALA A 30 -4.39 -18.99 37.85
CA ALA A 30 -4.65 -18.24 39.07
C ALA A 30 -3.30 -17.80 39.64
N ASN A 31 -3.12 -16.51 39.90
CA ASN A 31 -2.19 -16.03 40.91
C ASN A 31 -2.84 -14.88 41.67
N GLY A 32 -3.22 -15.19 42.88
CA GLY A 32 -3.65 -14.26 43.88
C GLY A 32 -2.47 -13.48 44.46
N GLY A 33 -2.65 -12.21 44.68
CA GLY A 33 -1.75 -11.31 45.39
C GLY A 33 -2.58 -10.17 45.97
N LEU A 34 -2.65 -10.10 47.27
CA LEU A 34 -3.44 -9.20 48.10
C LEU A 34 -2.93 -7.74 48.10
N PRO A 35 -3.72 -6.79 48.62
CA PRO A 35 -3.58 -5.36 48.34
C PRO A 35 -2.65 -4.66 49.35
N GLY A 36 -1.81 -3.78 48.82
CA GLY A 36 -1.05 -2.82 49.60
C GLY A 36 -1.55 -1.41 49.35
N ALA A 37 -2.16 -0.81 50.32
CA ALA A 37 -2.52 0.59 50.34
C ALA A 37 -1.27 1.49 50.48
N GLY A 38 -1.12 2.45 49.57
CA GLY A 38 -0.12 3.49 49.64
C GLY A 38 -0.62 4.74 48.92
N VAL A 39 -1.24 5.64 49.66
CA VAL A 39 -1.56 6.99 49.22
C VAL A 39 -0.33 7.87 49.32
N ALA A 40 0.18 8.38 48.21
CA ALA A 40 0.98 9.62 48.20
C ALA A 40 0.70 10.34 46.88
N GLY A 41 0.14 11.55 47.04
CA GLY A 41 -0.16 12.41 45.91
C GLY A 41 1.08 12.97 45.25
N SER A 42 1.04 13.13 43.97
CA SER A 42 1.86 14.06 43.22
C SER A 42 1.14 14.51 41.95
N SER A 43 1.13 15.81 41.82
CA SER A 43 0.68 16.71 40.80
C SER A 43 0.64 16.11 39.37
N GLY A 44 -0.57 16.08 38.80
CA GLY A 44 -0.78 15.63 37.43
C GLY A 44 -0.21 16.58 36.39
N SER A 45 0.86 16.21 35.78
CA SER A 45 1.16 16.65 34.42
C SER A 45 0.35 15.75 33.49
N ARG A 46 -0.71 16.29 32.89
CA ARG A 46 -1.42 15.62 31.80
C ARG A 46 -0.45 15.54 30.65
N ALA A 47 0.32 14.44 30.58
CA ALA A 47 0.97 14.03 29.37
C ALA A 47 -0.16 13.75 28.34
N TRP A 48 -0.27 14.62 27.37
CA TRP A 48 -1.00 14.34 26.15
C TRP A 48 -0.27 13.16 25.52
N GLY A 49 -0.77 11.97 25.80
CA GLY A 49 -0.34 10.77 25.10
C GLY A 49 -0.61 11.01 23.63
N HIS A 50 0.44 11.22 22.87
CA HIS A 50 0.39 11.02 21.44
C HIS A 50 0.00 9.55 21.26
N VAL A 51 -1.26 9.29 20.93
CA VAL A 51 -1.65 8.04 20.30
C VAL A 51 -0.93 8.06 18.95
N ARG A 52 0.31 7.58 18.96
CA ARG A 52 0.92 7.08 17.74
C ARG A 52 0.08 5.85 17.40
N GLY A 53 -0.84 6.00 16.48
CA GLY A 53 -1.34 4.85 15.74
C GLY A 53 -0.09 4.12 15.26
N SER A 54 0.10 2.90 15.69
CA SER A 54 1.14 2.04 15.17
C SER A 54 0.78 1.82 13.71
N ALA A 55 1.35 2.64 12.81
CA ALA A 55 1.48 2.23 11.43
C ALA A 55 2.16 0.87 11.50
N SER A 56 1.57 -0.16 10.93
CA SER A 56 2.18 -1.49 10.89
C SER A 56 3.57 -1.31 10.28
N GLU A 57 4.58 -1.60 11.08
CA GLU A 57 5.96 -1.44 10.64
C GLU A 57 6.22 -2.50 9.58
N ALA A 58 6.60 -2.09 8.38
CA ALA A 58 6.98 -3.02 7.33
C ALA A 58 8.11 -3.93 7.86
N PRO A 59 8.12 -5.22 7.50
CA PRO A 59 9.19 -6.13 7.89
C PRO A 59 10.53 -5.66 7.32
N ASP A 60 11.64 -6.27 7.76
CA ASP A 60 12.93 -6.10 7.10
C ASP A 60 12.81 -6.52 5.63
N LEU A 61 12.93 -5.55 4.73
CA LEU A 61 12.80 -5.75 3.30
C LEU A 61 14.16 -5.81 2.63
N PRO A 62 14.34 -6.65 1.60
CA PRO A 62 15.62 -6.78 0.90
C PRO A 62 15.94 -5.57 0.01
N GLY A 63 17.23 -5.36 -0.26
CA GLY A 63 17.72 -4.38 -1.21
C GLY A 63 17.66 -2.94 -0.72
N THR A 64 17.55 -1.99 -1.65
CA THR A 64 17.37 -0.57 -1.33
C THR A 64 15.91 -0.32 -0.97
N VAL A 65 15.65 0.22 0.22
CA VAL A 65 14.27 0.54 0.64
C VAL A 65 13.94 1.99 0.27
N VAL A 66 12.82 2.18 -0.41
CA VAL A 66 12.24 3.49 -0.78
C VAL A 66 10.92 3.65 -0.03
N HIS A 67 10.81 4.70 0.77
CA HIS A 67 9.57 5.03 1.46
C HIS A 67 8.72 5.97 0.59
N ALA A 68 7.52 5.52 0.27
CA ALA A 68 6.52 6.32 -0.42
C ALA A 68 5.43 6.74 0.57
N THR A 69 4.99 7.99 0.47
CA THR A 69 3.86 8.51 1.23
C THR A 69 2.74 8.87 0.28
N LEU A 70 1.55 8.37 0.56
CA LEU A 70 0.32 8.51 -0.22
C LEU A 70 -0.70 9.31 0.58
N SER A 71 -1.38 10.28 -0.04
CA SER A 71 -2.39 11.08 0.65
C SER A 71 -3.32 11.79 -0.33
N ASN A 72 -4.56 11.91 0.08
CA ASN A 72 -5.58 12.79 -0.52
C ASN A 72 -5.91 14.00 0.38
N MET A 73 -5.16 14.19 1.46
CA MET A 73 -5.30 15.34 2.35
C MET A 73 -4.21 16.36 2.08
N GLY A 74 -4.58 17.63 1.99
CA GLY A 74 -3.76 18.74 1.56
C GLY A 74 -2.28 18.62 1.93
N GLY A 75 -1.42 18.70 0.92
CA GLY A 75 0.03 18.69 1.07
C GLY A 75 0.52 19.81 2.00
N PRO A 76 1.82 19.82 2.37
CA PRO A 76 2.35 20.80 3.31
C PRO A 76 1.98 22.20 2.85
N MET A 77 1.24 22.92 3.68
CA MET A 77 0.79 24.29 3.46
C MET A 77 2.03 25.19 3.34
N ARG A 78 2.57 25.30 2.15
CA ARG A 78 3.39 26.44 1.76
C ARG A 78 2.42 27.58 1.46
N GLY A 79 2.00 28.27 2.50
CA GLY A 79 1.54 29.66 2.55
C GLY A 79 0.59 30.22 1.47
N ASP A 80 0.09 29.41 0.52
CA ASP A 80 -0.76 29.89 -0.55
C ASP A 80 -2.24 29.64 -0.22
N ARG A 81 -2.89 30.68 0.29
CA ARG A 81 -4.30 30.70 0.69
C ARG A 81 -5.28 30.62 -0.49
N ARG A 82 -4.80 30.29 -1.71
CA ARG A 82 -5.60 30.21 -2.93
C ARG A 82 -5.70 28.79 -3.50
N ALA A 83 -5.18 27.77 -2.84
CA ALA A 83 -5.42 26.38 -3.25
C ALA A 83 -6.92 26.10 -3.05
N PRO A 84 -7.61 25.54 -4.10
CA PRO A 84 -9.00 25.11 -3.94
C PRO A 84 -9.08 24.09 -2.81
N MET A 85 -10.16 24.18 -2.01
CA MET A 85 -10.47 23.27 -0.89
C MET A 85 -10.88 21.86 -1.39
N GLY A 86 -10.35 21.40 -2.49
CA GLY A 86 -10.40 19.99 -2.93
C GLY A 86 -9.09 19.35 -2.51
N GLY A 87 -9.14 18.26 -1.77
CA GLY A 87 -7.96 17.57 -1.28
C GLY A 87 -6.95 17.35 -2.42
N VAL A 88 -5.75 17.89 -2.27
CA VAL A 88 -4.69 17.68 -3.25
C VAL A 88 -4.17 16.28 -3.04
N MET A 89 -4.46 15.38 -3.97
CA MET A 89 -3.87 14.04 -3.97
C MET A 89 -2.39 14.12 -4.33
N TRP A 90 -1.58 13.36 -3.64
CA TRP A 90 -0.15 13.32 -3.92
C TRP A 90 0.48 11.99 -3.51
N LEU A 91 1.50 11.61 -4.25
CA LEU A 91 2.42 10.52 -3.97
C LEU A 91 3.83 11.10 -3.95
N ARG A 92 4.62 10.77 -2.93
CA ARG A 92 6.01 11.22 -2.81
C ARG A 92 6.87 10.09 -2.31
N THR A 93 8.09 10.02 -2.83
CA THR A 93 9.15 9.13 -2.36
C THR A 93 10.18 9.93 -1.57
N ASP A 94 10.82 9.29 -0.62
CA ASP A 94 11.91 9.87 0.19
C ASP A 94 13.20 10.08 -0.62
N THR A 95 13.34 9.37 -1.76
CA THR A 95 14.41 9.54 -2.72
C THR A 95 13.88 9.49 -4.15
N SER A 96 14.54 10.17 -5.07
CA SER A 96 14.26 10.10 -6.52
C SER A 96 15.32 9.32 -7.30
N THR A 97 16.36 8.79 -6.62
CA THR A 97 17.43 8.03 -7.27
C THR A 97 17.88 6.88 -6.39
N VAL A 98 18.03 5.69 -6.99
CA VAL A 98 18.50 4.48 -6.33
C VAL A 98 19.48 3.72 -7.23
N PRO A 99 20.39 2.89 -6.67
CA PRO A 99 21.20 1.97 -7.47
C PRO A 99 20.33 0.87 -8.08
N ALA A 100 20.79 0.32 -9.22
CA ALA A 100 20.18 -0.84 -9.85
C ALA A 100 20.25 -2.08 -8.95
N GLY A 101 19.27 -2.96 -9.08
CA GLY A 101 19.15 -4.20 -8.33
C GLY A 101 17.83 -4.31 -7.60
N THR A 102 17.82 -5.03 -6.48
CA THR A 102 16.62 -5.24 -5.67
C THR A 102 16.23 -3.93 -4.95
N VAL A 103 15.01 -3.47 -5.19
CA VAL A 103 14.41 -2.28 -4.57
C VAL A 103 13.10 -2.67 -3.93
N SER A 104 12.92 -2.30 -2.67
CA SER A 104 11.68 -2.49 -1.92
C SER A 104 10.99 -1.15 -1.69
N PHE A 105 9.73 -1.04 -2.10
CA PHE A 105 8.91 0.13 -1.81
C PHE A 105 8.03 -0.15 -0.60
N VAL A 106 8.00 0.77 0.34
CA VAL A 106 7.05 0.82 1.46
C VAL A 106 6.15 2.00 1.24
N ALA A 107 4.88 1.75 0.95
CA ALA A 107 3.87 2.75 0.66
C ALA A 107 3.00 2.96 1.89
N ALA A 108 3.13 4.11 2.55
CA ALA A 108 2.34 4.48 3.72
C ALA A 108 1.18 5.40 3.31
N ASN A 109 -0.04 4.98 3.60
CA ASN A 109 -1.23 5.80 3.37
C ASN A 109 -1.52 6.66 4.59
N VAL A 110 -1.23 7.96 4.48
CA VAL A 110 -1.54 8.97 5.50
C VAL A 110 -2.77 9.81 5.14
N GLY A 111 -3.48 9.39 4.09
CA GLY A 111 -4.72 10.00 3.61
C GLY A 111 -5.96 9.49 4.33
N SER A 112 -7.12 9.77 3.76
CA SER A 112 -8.45 9.34 4.23
C SER A 112 -9.18 8.43 3.22
N GLU A 113 -8.57 8.15 2.09
CA GLU A 113 -9.05 7.24 1.04
C GLU A 113 -8.04 6.13 0.82
N GLU A 114 -8.45 5.04 0.21
CA GLU A 114 -7.56 3.96 -0.20
C GLU A 114 -6.61 4.43 -1.29
N HIS A 115 -5.38 3.93 -1.26
CA HIS A 115 -4.35 4.20 -2.24
C HIS A 115 -3.60 2.92 -2.61
N GLU A 116 -2.81 2.98 -3.68
CA GLU A 116 -1.91 1.93 -4.09
C GLU A 116 -0.61 2.52 -4.65
N LEU A 117 0.40 1.68 -4.85
CA LEU A 117 1.64 2.04 -5.50
C LEU A 117 1.98 0.98 -6.55
N VAL A 118 1.94 1.37 -7.82
CA VAL A 118 2.32 0.53 -8.97
C VAL A 118 3.62 1.04 -9.55
N VAL A 119 4.57 0.15 -9.83
CA VAL A 119 5.88 0.49 -10.40
C VAL A 119 5.88 0.25 -11.90
N LEU A 120 6.01 1.31 -12.70
CA LEU A 120 5.93 1.27 -14.15
C LEU A 120 7.22 1.82 -14.80
N PRO A 121 7.79 1.19 -15.84
CA PRO A 121 8.90 1.78 -16.58
C PRO A 121 8.45 3.00 -17.36
N LEU A 122 9.33 4.02 -17.47
CA LEU A 122 9.16 5.15 -18.37
C LEU A 122 9.91 4.89 -19.66
N ALA A 123 9.25 5.06 -20.80
CA ALA A 123 9.90 4.99 -22.11
C ALA A 123 10.90 6.15 -22.27
N PRO A 124 11.93 6.00 -23.11
CA PRO A 124 12.83 7.11 -23.44
C PRO A 124 12.05 8.33 -23.93
N GLY A 125 12.28 9.49 -23.28
CA GLY A 125 11.60 10.75 -23.60
C GLY A 125 10.19 10.90 -23.05
N GLN A 126 9.67 9.91 -22.32
CA GLN A 126 8.40 10.02 -21.60
C GLN A 126 8.63 10.74 -20.26
N ASP A 127 7.79 11.72 -19.94
CA ASP A 127 7.81 12.38 -18.64
C ASP A 127 6.86 11.66 -17.67
N ALA A 128 7.19 11.68 -16.38
CA ALA A 128 6.27 11.25 -15.33
C ALA A 128 5.03 12.15 -15.33
N GLY A 129 3.85 11.56 -15.12
CA GLY A 129 2.57 12.26 -15.20
C GLY A 129 2.01 12.39 -16.61
N ALA A 130 2.70 11.89 -17.65
CA ALA A 130 2.30 12.01 -19.05
C ALA A 130 1.64 10.73 -19.63
N ARG A 131 1.26 9.75 -18.80
CA ARG A 131 0.52 8.57 -19.27
C ARG A 131 -0.89 8.95 -19.67
N ALA A 132 -1.39 8.33 -20.75
CA ALA A 132 -2.76 8.50 -21.16
C ALA A 132 -3.72 7.89 -20.12
N VAL A 133 -4.61 8.71 -19.59
CA VAL A 133 -5.69 8.26 -18.69
C VAL A 133 -6.82 7.68 -19.54
N ARG A 134 -7.26 6.48 -19.21
CA ARG A 134 -8.38 5.76 -19.85
C ARG A 134 -9.74 6.35 -19.42
N GLY A 135 -10.79 5.91 -20.09
CA GLY A 135 -12.16 6.34 -19.78
C GLY A 135 -12.68 5.90 -18.41
N ASP A 136 -12.04 4.91 -17.79
CA ASP A 136 -12.29 4.44 -16.42
C ASP A 136 -11.49 5.21 -15.34
N GLY A 137 -10.68 6.19 -15.78
CA GLY A 137 -9.85 7.00 -14.87
C GLY A 137 -8.50 6.40 -14.51
N THR A 138 -8.13 5.25 -15.08
CA THR A 138 -6.85 4.56 -14.83
C THR A 138 -5.84 4.79 -15.94
N VAL A 139 -4.57 4.43 -15.72
CA VAL A 139 -3.54 4.34 -16.76
C VAL A 139 -3.27 2.88 -17.14
N ASP A 140 -2.54 2.67 -18.25
CA ASP A 140 -2.13 1.34 -18.66
C ASP A 140 -0.99 0.82 -17.78
N GLU A 141 -1.21 -0.33 -17.15
CA GLU A 141 -0.22 -1.02 -16.32
C GLU A 141 0.58 -2.08 -17.09
N THR A 142 0.40 -2.18 -18.40
CA THR A 142 1.19 -3.11 -19.19
C THR A 142 2.68 -2.87 -18.98
N GLY A 143 3.40 -3.91 -18.54
CA GLY A 143 4.81 -3.81 -18.16
C GLY A 143 5.04 -3.37 -16.71
N SER A 144 4.03 -3.37 -15.85
CA SER A 144 4.21 -3.21 -14.40
C SER A 144 5.22 -4.23 -13.87
N LEU A 145 6.11 -3.76 -13.00
CA LEU A 145 7.14 -4.57 -12.35
C LEU A 145 6.68 -5.09 -10.98
N GLY A 146 5.66 -4.47 -10.42
CA GLY A 146 5.07 -4.86 -9.15
C GLY A 146 4.16 -3.80 -8.58
N GLU A 147 3.41 -4.20 -7.57
CA GLU A 147 2.35 -3.41 -6.95
C GLU A 147 2.34 -3.61 -5.44
N ALA A 148 2.13 -2.54 -4.70
CA ALA A 148 1.79 -2.53 -3.28
C ALA A 148 0.39 -1.94 -3.13
N SER A 149 -0.61 -2.82 -2.96
CA SER A 149 -2.01 -2.44 -2.77
C SER A 149 -2.70 -3.30 -1.69
N ARG A 150 -1.91 -3.90 -0.80
CA ARG A 150 -2.42 -4.67 0.34
C ARG A 150 -2.07 -3.96 1.64
N SER A 151 -3.09 -3.66 2.46
CA SER A 151 -2.90 -3.13 3.81
C SER A 151 -2.12 -4.11 4.68
N ASP A 152 -1.07 -3.62 5.33
CA ASP A 152 -0.17 -4.35 6.21
C ASP A 152 0.38 -5.64 5.58
N GLY A 153 0.61 -5.59 4.25
CA GLY A 153 0.96 -6.76 3.46
C GLY A 153 1.76 -6.45 2.21
N ALA A 154 2.30 -7.53 1.60
CA ALA A 154 3.05 -7.47 0.36
C ALA A 154 2.16 -7.69 -0.87
N GLY A 155 2.51 -7.02 -1.96
CA GLY A 155 1.96 -7.24 -3.29
C GLY A 155 0.56 -6.67 -3.50
N ALA A 156 -0.12 -7.21 -4.52
CA ALA A 156 -1.43 -6.77 -4.94
C ALA A 156 -2.54 -7.11 -3.92
N GLY A 157 -3.55 -6.25 -3.83
CA GLY A 157 -4.70 -6.36 -2.95
C GLY A 157 -5.82 -5.41 -3.39
N ASP A 158 -6.69 -5.07 -2.47
CA ASP A 158 -7.86 -4.21 -2.75
C ASP A 158 -7.57 -2.71 -2.50
N GLY A 159 -6.37 -2.36 -2.06
CA GLY A 159 -5.92 -1.03 -1.70
C GLY A 159 -5.23 -0.99 -0.34
N ILE A 160 -4.43 0.05 -0.11
CA ILE A 160 -3.82 0.36 1.17
C ILE A 160 -4.79 1.28 1.91
N GLU A 161 -5.41 0.78 2.99
CA GLU A 161 -6.37 1.53 3.79
C GLU A 161 -5.71 2.72 4.52
N PRO A 162 -6.48 3.76 4.86
CA PRO A 162 -6.02 4.88 5.67
C PRO A 162 -5.31 4.45 6.96
N GLY A 163 -4.10 4.99 7.19
CA GLY A 163 -3.29 4.70 8.38
C GLY A 163 -2.50 3.40 8.33
N THR A 164 -2.54 2.65 7.22
CA THR A 164 -1.80 1.41 7.02
C THR A 164 -0.67 1.56 6.01
N SER A 165 0.14 0.52 5.81
CA SER A 165 1.21 0.48 4.82
C SER A 165 1.16 -0.81 4.02
N GLY A 166 1.47 -0.72 2.71
CA GLY A 166 1.72 -1.87 1.85
C GLY A 166 3.14 -1.84 1.33
N TRP A 167 3.65 -2.98 0.83
CA TRP A 167 5.00 -3.03 0.28
C TRP A 167 5.12 -3.97 -0.91
N VAL A 168 6.12 -3.71 -1.75
CA VAL A 168 6.48 -4.56 -2.88
C VAL A 168 7.99 -4.52 -3.07
N THR A 169 8.57 -5.67 -3.43
CA THR A 169 9.98 -5.80 -3.79
C THR A 169 10.09 -6.17 -5.26
N VAL A 170 10.91 -5.44 -5.99
CA VAL A 170 11.13 -5.62 -7.43
C VAL A 170 12.62 -5.50 -7.75
N ASP A 171 13.07 -6.12 -8.84
CA ASP A 171 14.41 -5.92 -9.38
C ASP A 171 14.37 -4.87 -10.49
N LEU A 172 15.10 -3.77 -10.30
CA LEU A 172 15.15 -2.64 -11.23
C LEU A 172 16.48 -2.58 -11.97
N ALA A 173 16.43 -2.61 -13.30
CA ALA A 173 17.55 -2.30 -14.15
C ALA A 173 17.82 -0.77 -14.20
N PRO A 174 19.02 -0.30 -14.60
CA PRO A 174 19.25 1.12 -14.85
C PRO A 174 18.21 1.71 -15.82
N GLY A 175 17.59 2.83 -15.46
CA GLY A 175 16.53 3.44 -16.24
C GLY A 175 15.68 4.42 -15.44
N ARG A 176 14.62 4.91 -16.09
CA ARG A 176 13.63 5.78 -15.45
C ARG A 176 12.32 5.02 -15.23
N TYR A 177 11.74 5.21 -14.08
CA TYR A 177 10.51 4.58 -13.65
C TYR A 177 9.55 5.63 -13.11
N GLU A 178 8.30 5.28 -13.07
CA GLU A 178 7.25 6.05 -12.44
C GLU A 178 6.52 5.16 -11.44
N VAL A 179 6.37 5.64 -10.22
CA VAL A 179 5.49 5.04 -9.24
C VAL A 179 4.18 5.81 -9.24
N VAL A 180 3.07 5.11 -9.31
CA VAL A 180 1.73 5.72 -9.50
C VAL A 180 0.71 5.12 -8.53
N CYS A 181 -0.32 5.87 -8.17
CA CYS A 181 -1.56 5.31 -7.68
C CYS A 181 -2.54 5.22 -8.86
N ASN A 182 -2.95 4.01 -9.23
CA ASN A 182 -3.80 3.77 -10.40
C ASN A 182 -5.28 3.53 -10.05
N ILE A 183 -5.68 3.82 -8.82
CA ILE A 183 -7.10 3.92 -8.49
C ILE A 183 -7.74 5.01 -9.36
N ALA A 184 -8.95 4.76 -9.85
CA ALA A 184 -9.64 5.63 -10.80
C ALA A 184 -9.62 7.11 -10.40
N GLY A 185 -9.01 7.95 -11.24
CA GLY A 185 -8.88 9.40 -11.04
C GLY A 185 -7.66 9.85 -10.24
N HIS A 186 -6.99 8.97 -9.48
CA HIS A 186 -5.88 9.34 -8.59
C HIS A 186 -4.63 9.79 -9.36
N TYR A 187 -4.29 9.07 -10.44
CA TYR A 187 -3.19 9.48 -11.32
C TYR A 187 -3.42 10.87 -11.90
N ALA A 188 -4.61 11.14 -12.45
CA ALA A 188 -4.97 12.43 -13.01
C ALA A 188 -4.98 13.56 -11.96
N ALA A 189 -5.19 13.21 -10.69
CA ALA A 189 -5.12 14.13 -9.56
C ALA A 189 -3.68 14.41 -9.08
N GLY A 190 -2.65 13.77 -9.69
CA GLY A 190 -1.24 14.03 -9.41
C GLY A 190 -0.54 12.97 -8.55
N MET A 191 -1.14 11.79 -8.37
CA MET A 191 -0.52 10.72 -7.58
C MET A 191 0.49 9.91 -8.40
N TYR A 192 1.62 10.52 -8.67
CA TYR A 192 2.76 9.87 -9.32
C TYR A 192 4.08 10.52 -8.87
N ALA A 193 5.16 9.77 -8.97
CA ALA A 193 6.53 10.26 -8.78
C ALA A 193 7.50 9.54 -9.69
N GLU A 194 8.55 10.25 -10.14
CA GLU A 194 9.64 9.66 -10.93
C GLU A 194 10.71 9.08 -10.01
N LEU A 195 11.27 7.93 -10.42
CA LEU A 195 12.44 7.30 -9.83
C LEU A 195 13.47 7.02 -10.91
N THR A 196 14.69 7.47 -10.72
CA THR A 196 15.85 7.16 -11.58
C THR A 196 16.67 6.05 -10.95
N VAL A 197 16.97 5.01 -11.72
CA VAL A 197 17.80 3.88 -11.32
C VAL A 197 19.14 3.97 -12.07
N THR A 198 20.27 3.93 -11.34
CA THR A 198 21.63 4.13 -11.86
C THR A 198 22.52 2.91 -11.71
#